data_e484f92c5711e84c262182924b9bf80d
#
_entry.id   e484f92c5711e84c262182924b9bf80d
#
_cell.length_a   1.000
_cell.length_b   1.000
_cell.length_c   1.000
_cell.angle_alpha   90.00
_cell.angle_beta   90.00
_cell.angle_gamma   90.00
#
_symmetry.space_group_name_H-M   'P 1'
#
loop_
_entity.id
_entity.type
_entity.pdbx_description
1 polymer ?
#
loop_
_entity_poly.entity_id
_entity_poly.type
_entity_poly.pdbx_seq_one_letter_code
_entity_poly.pdbx_strand_id
1 'polypeptide(L)'
;MPRVFPHDLEAERSLLGAMLISKDVCQDILNKCVESDFYEESHKFLFTAMSELSRQMIPVDVTTVTSYLLDHNQLDKVGGVEYLRVLSDSVPTLAHSEYYLKIIHNKAILRKIINETTRIAEGAYGDIEDIDGFIDDSEKTMLAITRDRNAGEFVDVKHVIREVTDRLNKLQ
;
A
#
# COMPACT_ATOMS: atom_id res chain seq x y z
N MET A 1 -23.60 8.78 13.12
CA MET A 1 -22.31 9.30 12.61
C MET A 1 -22.06 8.69 11.22
N PRO A 2 -21.68 9.47 10.22
CA PRO A 2 -21.28 8.90 8.94
C PRO A 2 -20.10 7.96 9.17
N ARG A 3 -20.17 6.75 8.64
CA ARG A 3 -19.08 5.78 8.73
C ARG A 3 -18.00 6.18 7.72
N VAL A 4 -16.82 6.52 8.20
CA VAL A 4 -15.65 6.80 7.36
C VAL A 4 -14.89 5.49 7.13
N PHE A 5 -14.37 5.28 5.91
CA PHE A 5 -13.56 4.12 5.61
C PHE A 5 -12.29 4.07 6.49
N PRO A 6 -11.86 2.89 6.94
CA PRO A 6 -10.65 2.74 7.72
C PRO A 6 -9.42 3.27 6.98
N HIS A 7 -8.68 4.17 7.62
CA HIS A 7 -7.45 4.77 7.10
C HIS A 7 -6.54 5.24 8.24
N ASP A 8 -5.30 5.57 7.91
CA ASP A 8 -4.34 6.22 8.80
C ASP A 8 -3.42 7.12 7.96
N LEU A 9 -3.80 8.39 7.86
CA LEU A 9 -3.08 9.36 7.01
C LEU A 9 -1.67 9.66 7.52
N GLU A 10 -1.41 9.56 8.82
CA GLU A 10 -0.08 9.75 9.38
C GLU A 10 0.87 8.61 8.99
N ALA A 11 0.38 7.37 9.03
CA ALA A 11 1.15 6.22 8.55
C ALA A 11 1.43 6.33 7.04
N GLU A 12 0.45 6.76 6.23
CA GLU A 12 0.64 6.97 4.79
C GLU A 12 1.68 8.06 4.50
N ARG A 13 1.60 9.22 5.18
CA ARG A 13 2.59 10.31 5.06
C ARG A 13 3.99 9.85 5.44
N SER A 14 4.12 9.18 6.58
CA SER A 14 5.40 8.69 7.07
C SER A 14 6.04 7.67 6.13
N LEU A 15 5.23 6.78 5.54
CA LEU A 15 5.70 5.79 4.59
C LEU A 15 6.17 6.43 3.28
N LEU A 16 5.35 7.31 2.68
CA LEU A 16 5.70 8.01 1.45
C LEU A 16 6.92 8.92 1.64
N GLY A 17 7.00 9.61 2.77
CA GLY A 17 8.19 10.39 3.12
C GLY A 17 9.45 9.52 3.22
N ALA A 18 9.37 8.36 3.87
CA ALA A 18 10.48 7.41 3.95
C ALA A 18 10.92 6.90 2.56
N MET A 19 9.98 6.68 1.65
CA MET A 19 10.28 6.30 0.26
C MET A 19 11.00 7.41 -0.51
N LEU A 20 10.69 8.69 -0.24
CA LEU A 20 11.36 9.84 -0.89
C LEU A 20 12.82 10.02 -0.45
N ILE A 21 13.17 9.61 0.77
CA ILE A 21 14.51 9.86 1.35
C ILE A 21 15.40 8.61 1.38
N SER A 22 14.86 7.41 1.16
CA SER A 22 15.61 6.15 1.18
C SER A 22 15.27 5.26 0.01
N LYS A 23 16.27 5.02 -0.85
CA LYS A 23 16.15 4.11 -1.98
C LYS A 23 15.80 2.69 -1.56
N ASP A 24 16.42 2.20 -0.50
CA ASP A 24 16.22 0.83 -0.02
C ASP A 24 14.79 0.64 0.50
N VAL A 25 14.30 1.59 1.30
CA VAL A 25 12.90 1.62 1.77
C VAL A 25 11.95 1.71 0.57
N CYS A 26 12.22 2.60 -0.38
CA CYS A 26 11.37 2.75 -1.57
C CYS A 26 11.24 1.43 -2.34
N GLN A 27 12.35 0.75 -2.63
CA GLN A 27 12.33 -0.53 -3.34
C GLN A 27 11.60 -1.63 -2.54
N ASP A 28 11.83 -1.69 -1.24
CA ASP A 28 11.17 -2.68 -0.38
C ASP A 28 9.65 -2.46 -0.35
N ILE A 29 9.20 -1.22 -0.17
CA ILE A 29 7.78 -0.88 -0.13
C ILE A 29 7.10 -1.11 -1.49
N LEU A 30 7.75 -0.74 -2.60
CA LEU A 30 7.21 -0.98 -3.94
C LEU A 30 7.00 -2.47 -4.26
N ASN A 31 7.77 -3.36 -3.61
CA ASN A 31 7.59 -4.81 -3.74
C ASN A 31 6.46 -5.38 -2.87
N LYS A 32 6.03 -4.67 -1.84
CA LYS A 32 5.09 -5.16 -0.81
C LYS A 32 3.75 -4.43 -0.83
N CYS A 33 3.66 -3.28 -1.48
CA CYS A 33 2.51 -2.38 -1.45
C CYS A 33 2.00 -2.12 -2.87
N VAL A 34 0.72 -1.84 -2.98
CA VAL A 34 0.07 -1.42 -4.22
C VAL A 34 -0.70 -0.11 -4.01
N GLU A 35 -1.00 0.60 -5.08
CA GLU A 35 -1.68 1.90 -5.05
C GLU A 35 -2.99 1.86 -4.21
N SER A 36 -3.78 0.79 -4.34
CA SER A 36 -5.06 0.63 -3.63
C SER A 36 -4.92 0.45 -2.11
N ASP A 37 -3.70 0.23 -1.59
CA ASP A 37 -3.44 0.18 -0.16
C ASP A 37 -3.54 1.57 0.48
N PHE A 38 -3.34 2.63 -0.28
CA PHE A 38 -3.50 4.01 0.19
C PHE A 38 -4.97 4.43 0.17
N TYR A 39 -5.35 5.23 1.15
CA TYR A 39 -6.69 5.80 1.24
C TYR A 39 -6.80 7.14 0.52
N GLU A 40 -5.82 8.03 0.74
CA GLU A 40 -5.82 9.37 0.19
C GLU A 40 -5.46 9.37 -1.30
N GLU A 41 -6.27 10.01 -2.13
CA GLU A 41 -6.04 10.05 -3.58
C GLU A 41 -4.70 10.67 -3.97
N SER A 42 -4.30 11.75 -3.27
CA SER A 42 -2.99 12.36 -3.47
C SER A 42 -1.84 11.40 -3.20
N HIS A 43 -1.98 10.53 -2.21
CA HIS A 43 -1.01 9.49 -1.87
C HIS A 43 -0.94 8.38 -2.94
N LYS A 44 -2.07 8.02 -3.54
CA LYS A 44 -2.10 7.07 -4.67
C LYS A 44 -1.33 7.62 -5.87
N PHE A 45 -1.54 8.89 -6.23
CA PHE A 45 -0.78 9.55 -7.30
C PHE A 45 0.72 9.57 -6.99
N LEU A 46 1.12 9.87 -5.76
CA LEU A 46 2.52 9.85 -5.34
C LEU A 46 3.13 8.45 -5.44
N PHE A 47 2.45 7.44 -4.92
CA PHE A 47 2.92 6.05 -5.00
C PHE A 47 3.05 5.58 -6.44
N THR A 48 2.09 5.89 -7.30
CA THR A 48 2.14 5.56 -8.73
C THR A 48 3.32 6.24 -9.41
N ALA A 49 3.57 7.53 -9.14
CA ALA A 49 4.71 8.25 -9.69
C ALA A 49 6.05 7.62 -9.27
N MET A 50 6.20 7.26 -7.98
CA MET A 50 7.39 6.59 -7.46
C MET A 50 7.59 5.21 -8.10
N SER A 51 6.51 4.45 -8.28
CA SER A 51 6.52 3.14 -8.93
C SER A 51 6.98 3.24 -10.39
N GLU A 52 6.45 4.20 -11.14
CA GLU A 52 6.83 4.40 -12.54
C GLU A 52 8.30 4.86 -12.70
N LEU A 53 8.77 5.76 -11.85
CA LEU A 53 10.18 6.18 -11.83
C LEU A 53 11.10 4.99 -11.52
N SER A 54 10.75 4.20 -10.50
CA SER A 54 11.52 3.01 -10.14
C SER A 54 11.57 1.98 -11.27
N ARG A 55 10.45 1.75 -11.97
CA ARG A 55 10.37 0.86 -13.14
C ARG A 55 11.26 1.32 -14.29
N GLN A 56 11.41 2.63 -14.46
CA GLN A 56 12.29 3.25 -15.44
C GLN A 56 13.76 3.36 -14.97
N MET A 57 14.08 2.80 -13.79
CA MET A 57 15.40 2.90 -13.14
C MET A 57 15.84 4.34 -12.85
N ILE A 58 14.90 5.26 -12.73
CA ILE A 58 15.14 6.65 -12.32
C ILE A 58 15.13 6.70 -10.79
N PRO A 59 16.10 7.36 -10.14
CA PRO A 59 16.09 7.56 -8.69
C PRO A 59 14.80 8.23 -8.22
N VAL A 60 14.25 7.76 -7.10
CA VAL A 60 13.04 8.32 -6.49
C VAL A 60 13.46 9.30 -5.40
N ASP A 61 13.20 10.58 -5.63
CA ASP A 61 13.41 11.68 -4.68
C ASP A 61 12.41 12.82 -4.96
N VAL A 62 12.41 13.85 -4.12
CA VAL A 62 11.51 15.00 -4.27
C VAL A 62 11.62 15.64 -5.66
N THR A 63 12.82 15.74 -6.21
CA THR A 63 13.07 16.42 -7.51
C THR A 63 12.51 15.61 -8.67
N THR A 64 12.83 14.31 -8.72
CA THR A 64 12.41 13.42 -9.82
C THR A 64 10.90 13.17 -9.79
N VAL A 65 10.31 13.00 -8.60
CA VAL A 65 8.86 12.87 -8.43
C VAL A 65 8.14 14.15 -8.83
N THR A 66 8.67 15.33 -8.46
CA THR A 66 8.11 16.62 -8.89
C THR A 66 8.11 16.74 -10.42
N SER A 67 9.24 16.41 -11.07
CA SER A 67 9.34 16.48 -12.53
C SER A 67 8.35 15.55 -13.20
N TYR A 68 8.25 14.31 -12.74
CA TYR A 68 7.28 13.33 -13.25
C TYR A 68 5.84 13.82 -13.14
N LEU A 69 5.46 14.36 -11.98
CA LEU A 69 4.10 14.84 -11.73
C LEU A 69 3.77 16.10 -12.54
N LEU A 70 4.77 16.96 -12.78
CA LEU A 70 4.62 18.12 -13.68
C LEU A 70 4.35 17.68 -15.11
N ASP A 71 5.16 16.75 -15.64
CA ASP A 71 5.03 16.25 -17.01
C ASP A 71 3.68 15.56 -17.26
N HIS A 72 3.07 15.03 -16.20
CA HIS A 72 1.76 14.37 -16.26
C HIS A 72 0.58 15.25 -15.82
N ASN A 73 0.80 16.55 -15.56
CA ASN A 73 -0.22 17.49 -15.05
C ASN A 73 -0.92 17.01 -13.76
N GLN A 74 -0.15 16.38 -12.85
CA GLN A 74 -0.67 15.80 -11.61
C GLN A 74 -0.11 16.47 -10.34
N LEU A 75 0.83 17.41 -10.47
CA LEU A 75 1.50 18.02 -9.31
C LEU A 75 0.50 18.74 -8.38
N ASP A 76 -0.48 19.44 -8.92
CA ASP A 76 -1.50 20.12 -8.12
C ASP A 76 -2.41 19.16 -7.36
N LYS A 77 -2.62 17.95 -7.92
CA LYS A 77 -3.44 16.90 -7.28
C LYS A 77 -2.80 16.32 -6.02
N VAL A 78 -1.50 16.41 -5.91
CA VAL A 78 -0.74 15.92 -4.75
C VAL A 78 -0.39 17.01 -3.74
N GLY A 79 -0.82 18.25 -3.98
CA GLY A 79 -0.54 19.38 -3.07
C GLY A 79 0.74 20.15 -3.39
N GLY A 80 1.29 19.98 -4.59
CA GLY A 80 2.46 20.73 -5.07
C GLY A 80 3.79 20.27 -4.47
N VAL A 81 4.87 20.97 -4.82
CA VAL A 81 6.24 20.68 -4.35
C VAL A 81 6.37 20.81 -2.84
N GLU A 82 5.66 21.76 -2.24
CA GLU A 82 5.72 21.98 -0.79
C GLU A 82 5.22 20.76 0.00
N TYR A 83 4.20 20.07 -0.50
CA TYR A 83 3.71 18.86 0.15
C TYR A 83 4.75 17.73 0.10
N LEU A 84 5.45 17.54 -1.03
CA LEU A 84 6.53 16.56 -1.13
C LEU A 84 7.68 16.86 -0.15
N ARG A 85 8.02 18.15 0.01
CA ARG A 85 9.03 18.58 0.99
C ARG A 85 8.57 18.28 2.41
N VAL A 86 7.34 18.62 2.76
CA VAL A 86 6.76 18.31 4.07
C VAL A 86 6.80 16.80 4.34
N LEU A 87 6.49 15.97 3.35
CA LEU A 87 6.58 14.50 3.49
C LEU A 87 8.02 14.06 3.78
N SER A 88 9.00 14.55 3.03
CA SER A 88 10.40 14.15 3.20
C SER A 88 10.99 14.64 4.54
N ASP A 89 10.59 15.83 5.01
CA ASP A 89 11.11 16.43 6.23
C ASP A 89 10.43 15.90 7.51
N SER A 90 9.24 15.32 7.40
CA SER A 90 8.43 14.87 8.53
C SER A 90 8.67 13.42 8.95
N VAL A 91 9.62 12.71 8.33
CA VAL A 91 9.87 11.28 8.63
C VAL A 91 10.58 11.14 9.99
N PRO A 92 9.94 10.53 11.00
CA PRO A 92 10.53 10.41 12.32
C PRO A 92 11.75 9.46 12.34
N THR A 93 11.65 8.36 11.62
CA THR A 93 12.70 7.35 11.46
C THR A 93 12.37 6.38 10.32
N LEU A 94 13.39 5.97 9.58
CA LEU A 94 13.27 4.94 8.53
C LEU A 94 13.06 3.54 9.12
N ALA A 95 13.50 3.31 10.35
CA ALA A 95 13.39 2.00 11.01
C ALA A 95 11.94 1.54 11.24
N HIS A 96 10.98 2.46 11.20
CA HIS A 96 9.56 2.15 11.41
C HIS A 96 8.75 1.99 10.10
N SER A 97 9.36 2.02 8.94
CA SER A 97 8.66 1.91 7.64
C SER A 97 7.84 0.62 7.52
N GLU A 98 8.35 -0.52 7.97
CA GLU A 98 7.61 -1.78 8.04
C GLU A 98 6.37 -1.70 8.95
N TYR A 99 6.46 -0.99 10.06
CA TYR A 99 5.34 -0.79 10.96
C TYR A 99 4.25 0.08 10.32
N TYR A 100 4.64 1.16 9.63
CA TYR A 100 3.69 1.99 8.89
C TYR A 100 3.04 1.22 7.74
N LEU A 101 3.81 0.43 6.99
CA LEU A 101 3.29 -0.46 5.95
C LEU A 101 2.22 -1.40 6.51
N LYS A 102 2.47 -2.04 7.65
CA LYS A 102 1.52 -2.93 8.31
C LYS A 102 0.23 -2.22 8.70
N ILE A 103 0.29 -0.98 9.21
CA ILE A 103 -0.89 -0.19 9.52
C ILE A 103 -1.72 0.06 8.26
N ILE A 104 -1.08 0.55 7.19
CA ILE A 104 -1.72 0.87 5.91
C ILE A 104 -2.38 -0.39 5.32
N HIS A 105 -1.67 -1.51 5.30
CA HIS A 105 -2.15 -2.78 4.78
C HIS A 105 -3.37 -3.29 5.56
N ASN A 106 -3.35 -3.23 6.89
CA ASN A 106 -4.50 -3.60 7.72
C ASN A 106 -5.72 -2.72 7.42
N LYS A 107 -5.53 -1.41 7.22
CA LYS A 107 -6.62 -0.50 6.85
C LYS A 107 -7.16 -0.79 5.46
N ALA A 108 -6.29 -1.12 4.50
CA ALA A 108 -6.68 -1.52 3.15
C ALA A 108 -7.50 -2.82 3.15
N ILE A 109 -7.10 -3.82 3.92
CA ILE A 109 -7.85 -5.07 4.09
C ILE A 109 -9.25 -4.79 4.66
N LEU A 110 -9.36 -3.93 5.68
CA LEU A 110 -10.67 -3.56 6.25
C LEU A 110 -11.55 -2.86 5.21
N ARG A 111 -11.01 -1.96 4.38
CA ARG A 111 -11.76 -1.32 3.29
C ARG A 111 -12.23 -2.35 2.27
N LYS A 112 -11.38 -3.31 1.90
CA LYS A 112 -11.71 -4.39 0.98
C LYS A 112 -12.85 -5.26 1.52
N ILE A 113 -12.80 -5.63 2.82
CA ILE A 113 -13.90 -6.36 3.49
C ILE A 113 -15.19 -5.57 3.43
N ILE A 114 -15.17 -4.27 3.77
CA ILE A 114 -16.37 -3.42 3.75
C ILE A 114 -16.97 -3.37 2.35
N ASN A 115 -16.16 -3.13 1.32
CA ASN A 115 -16.63 -3.03 -0.05
C ASN A 115 -17.22 -4.36 -0.54
N GLU A 116 -16.54 -5.48 -0.32
CA GLU A 116 -16.99 -6.78 -0.79
C GLU A 116 -18.23 -7.29 -0.04
N THR A 117 -18.29 -7.09 1.27
CA THR A 117 -19.49 -7.45 2.04
C THR A 117 -20.69 -6.58 1.66
N THR A 118 -20.48 -5.29 1.37
CA THR A 118 -21.53 -4.40 0.86
C THR A 118 -22.01 -4.88 -0.49
N ARG A 119 -21.11 -5.21 -1.42
CA ARG A 119 -21.44 -5.76 -2.74
C ARG A 119 -22.24 -7.07 -2.64
N ILE A 120 -21.84 -7.98 -1.76
CA ILE A 120 -22.55 -9.23 -1.52
C ILE A 120 -23.95 -8.94 -0.96
N ALA A 121 -24.05 -8.05 0.03
CA ALA A 121 -25.34 -7.67 0.61
C ALA A 121 -26.29 -7.03 -0.40
N GLU A 122 -25.78 -6.09 -1.23
CA GLU A 122 -26.56 -5.47 -2.31
C GLU A 122 -27.01 -6.50 -3.35
N GLY A 123 -26.12 -7.44 -3.73
CA GLY A 123 -26.43 -8.52 -4.64
C GLY A 123 -27.57 -9.42 -4.12
N ALA A 124 -27.57 -9.72 -2.81
CA ALA A 124 -28.59 -10.55 -2.18
C ALA A 124 -30.00 -9.91 -2.14
N TYR A 125 -30.12 -8.59 -2.31
CA TYR A 125 -31.41 -7.92 -2.47
C TYR A 125 -31.97 -7.96 -3.90
N GLY A 126 -31.14 -8.41 -4.86
CA GLY A 126 -31.56 -8.55 -6.26
C GLY A 126 -32.29 -9.86 -6.56
N ASP A 127 -32.80 -9.99 -7.78
CA ASP A 127 -33.33 -11.26 -8.28
C ASP A 127 -32.17 -12.20 -8.64
N ILE A 128 -31.95 -13.22 -7.80
CA ILE A 128 -30.89 -14.22 -7.98
C ILE A 128 -31.52 -15.48 -8.58
N GLU A 129 -31.22 -15.77 -9.86
CA GLU A 129 -31.68 -17.00 -10.52
C GLU A 129 -30.89 -18.24 -10.08
N ASP A 130 -29.56 -18.06 -9.84
CA ASP A 130 -28.62 -19.10 -9.40
C ASP A 130 -28.09 -18.79 -8.00
N ILE A 131 -28.76 -19.28 -6.98
CA ILE A 131 -28.39 -19.07 -5.58
C ILE A 131 -27.08 -19.79 -5.25
N ASP A 132 -26.85 -21.01 -5.75
CA ASP A 132 -25.64 -21.77 -5.46
C ASP A 132 -24.40 -21.10 -6.06
N GLY A 133 -24.51 -20.61 -7.29
CA GLY A 133 -23.45 -19.83 -7.93
C GLY A 133 -23.13 -18.52 -7.19
N PHE A 134 -24.16 -17.83 -6.69
CA PHE A 134 -23.98 -16.61 -5.88
C PHE A 134 -23.26 -16.87 -4.55
N ILE A 135 -23.58 -17.98 -3.88
CA ILE A 135 -22.91 -18.41 -2.64
C ILE A 135 -21.44 -18.74 -2.94
N ASP A 136 -21.16 -19.55 -3.95
CA ASP A 136 -19.81 -19.94 -4.37
C ASP A 136 -18.94 -18.71 -4.68
N ASP A 137 -19.46 -17.73 -5.39
CA ASP A 137 -18.72 -16.49 -5.73
C ASP A 137 -18.48 -15.62 -4.50
N SER A 138 -19.44 -15.58 -3.57
CA SER A 138 -19.28 -14.87 -2.29
C SER A 138 -18.18 -15.52 -1.42
N GLU A 139 -18.15 -16.86 -1.33
CA GLU A 139 -17.09 -17.58 -0.62
C GLU A 139 -15.72 -17.35 -1.25
N LYS A 140 -15.59 -17.46 -2.57
CA LYS A 140 -14.33 -17.19 -3.29
C LYS A 140 -13.80 -15.78 -3.01
N THR A 141 -14.69 -14.79 -3.01
CA THR A 141 -14.35 -13.40 -2.74
C THR A 141 -13.79 -13.22 -1.33
N MET A 142 -14.45 -13.80 -0.32
CA MET A 142 -13.99 -13.74 1.07
C MET A 142 -12.67 -14.49 1.28
N LEU A 143 -12.49 -15.64 0.64
CA LEU A 143 -11.24 -16.38 0.69
C LEU A 143 -10.07 -15.63 0.04
N ALA A 144 -10.31 -14.89 -1.04
CA ALA A 144 -9.29 -14.07 -1.68
C ALA A 144 -8.74 -12.98 -0.73
N ILE A 145 -9.62 -12.33 0.04
CA ILE A 145 -9.21 -11.34 1.05
C ILE A 145 -8.33 -11.97 2.14
N THR A 146 -8.69 -13.17 2.59
CA THR A 146 -7.92 -13.89 3.62
C THR A 146 -6.54 -14.32 3.10
N ARG A 147 -6.44 -14.70 1.83
CA ARG A 147 -5.15 -15.05 1.19
C ARG A 147 -4.22 -13.85 1.04
N ASP A 148 -4.75 -12.69 0.67
CA ASP A 148 -3.96 -11.45 0.57
C ASP A 148 -3.33 -11.09 1.93
N ARG A 149 -4.05 -11.30 3.03
CA ARG A 149 -3.53 -11.13 4.38
C ARG A 149 -2.35 -12.07 4.66
N ASN A 150 -2.50 -13.35 4.33
CA ASN A 150 -1.48 -14.36 4.59
C ASN A 150 -0.25 -14.19 3.70
N ALA A 151 -0.38 -13.65 2.49
CA ALA A 151 0.75 -13.35 1.61
C ALA A 151 1.69 -12.30 2.23
N GLY A 152 1.17 -11.32 2.96
CA GLY A 152 1.96 -10.35 3.73
C GLY A 152 2.71 -10.99 4.90
N GLU A 153 2.14 -11.99 5.58
CA GLU A 153 2.80 -12.73 6.68
C GLU A 153 3.86 -13.71 6.16
N PHE A 154 3.67 -14.32 4.98
CA PHE A 154 4.67 -15.23 4.38
C PHE A 154 5.95 -14.52 3.91
N VAL A 155 5.89 -13.25 3.58
CA VAL A 155 7.11 -12.46 3.29
C VAL A 155 7.96 -12.28 4.55
N ASP A 156 7.32 -12.14 5.71
CA ASP A 156 7.99 -12.01 7.01
C ASP A 156 8.74 -13.31 7.38
N VAL A 157 8.16 -14.48 7.12
CA VAL A 157 8.81 -15.79 7.34
C VAL A 157 10.03 -15.98 6.42
N LYS A 158 9.97 -15.55 5.16
CA LYS A 158 11.14 -15.59 4.25
C LYS A 158 12.28 -14.68 4.73
N HIS A 159 11.96 -13.54 5.32
CA HIS A 159 12.96 -12.66 5.91
C HIS A 159 13.64 -13.31 7.12
N VAL A 160 12.87 -13.92 8.01
CA VAL A 160 13.38 -14.67 9.17
C VAL A 160 14.25 -15.86 8.73
N ILE A 161 13.85 -16.60 7.71
CA ILE A 161 14.64 -17.72 7.16
C ILE A 161 15.97 -17.23 6.60
N ARG A 162 15.99 -16.09 5.87
CA ARG A 162 17.23 -15.48 5.37
C ARG A 162 18.15 -15.04 6.50
N GLU A 163 17.63 -14.33 7.52
CA GLU A 163 18.42 -13.92 8.67
C GLU A 163 19.04 -15.10 9.42
N VAL A 164 18.29 -16.18 9.60
CA VAL A 164 18.77 -17.43 10.23
C VAL A 164 19.84 -18.08 9.35
N THR A 165 19.65 -18.13 8.04
CA THR A 165 20.62 -18.72 7.11
C THR A 165 21.91 -17.91 7.06
N ASP A 166 21.81 -16.56 7.05
CA ASP A 166 22.99 -15.67 7.06
C ASP A 166 23.75 -15.75 8.40
N ARG A 167 23.06 -15.94 9.52
CA ARG A 167 23.71 -16.19 10.82
C ARG A 167 24.42 -17.55 10.86
N LEU A 168 23.82 -18.59 10.31
CA LEU A 168 24.45 -19.91 10.24
C LEU A 168 25.69 -19.92 9.33
N ASN A 169 25.66 -19.20 8.22
CA ASN A 169 26.81 -19.07 7.31
C ASN A 169 27.96 -18.22 7.88
N LYS A 170 27.72 -17.38 8.87
CA LYS A 170 28.76 -16.61 9.58
C LYS A 170 29.42 -17.36 10.75
N LEU A 171 28.90 -18.54 11.09
CA LEU A 171 29.42 -19.40 12.15
C LEU A 171 30.26 -20.58 11.64
N GLN A 172 30.45 -20.70 10.33
CA GLN A 172 31.42 -21.59 9.66
C GLN A 172 32.65 -20.80 9.22
#